data_653b5ed834899a3a150b80465bdba31a
#
_entry.id   653b5ed834899a3a150b80465bdba31a
#
_cell.length_a   1.000
_cell.length_b   1.000
_cell.length_c   1.000
_cell.angle_alpha   90.00
_cell.angle_beta   90.00
_cell.angle_gamma   90.00
#
_symmetry.space_group_name_H-M   'P 1'
#
loop_
_entity.id
_entity.type
_entity.pdbx_description
1 polymer ?
#
loop_
_entity_poly.entity_id
_entity_poly.type
_entity_poly.pdbx_seq_one_letter_code
_entity_poly.pdbx_strand_id
1 'polypeptide(L)'
;MVLSLMSFSFMADAFSQKVNADQLCRIAKSNRIKMLDLMAFEIRLYKLKNLKKALAAHEMSCGCVIDSMPFYQGAKGFEDHLEKSLNLCEKIGAGALMVVPGSMDAKACEKMTREEIMNRAIECFTLAVERGRERGIEILFEDTPQAHKPLSSAADCRKVLDAVPGLGFVFDTANFLVSEPEMDLLSDYELLKDRIRRVHLKDVVRGDFEHGEGCENGESIRCVTIGSGIVPLRPLLQRMKADGYDGVLCVEYAANGVSGSDHVRYLSTYVKNIHAYLENKEIHPPYTTIPGIDKPVSRLLFGTAIRPMLMGQNVDALLDAAMALGMNTFDCARGYGLAEKSLGQWIQKRNNRERVVILSKCGNVNMRGEVCVNRKVILSELDKSLKTLGTDYIDIYLLHRDDPKTPISEFMETLNECKKAGKIRVFGVSNWTHERIAEANRYAAEHDLEGFTVSSPNYGLARQVRDPWGGECVTVSGPEHAQAREWYTDNQMPVIAYSSLARGFFSGKFKSFDYEGAKKVLDGAGQKGYLCEENMRRLRNAEEMAETYQTSVADIALRYVFGSSMNTFAVMSTTNPKRLPGNIKASRLPLSKEEITFLEQDQD
;
A
#
# COMPACT_ATOMS: atom_id res chain seq x y z
N MET A 1 0.34 0.78 -24.67
CA MET A 1 0.38 -0.34 -23.69
C MET A 1 -1.04 -0.77 -23.33
N VAL A 2 -1.30 -2.07 -23.26
CA VAL A 2 -2.60 -2.67 -22.93
C VAL A 2 -2.44 -3.42 -21.61
N LEU A 3 -3.45 -3.33 -20.73
CA LEU A 3 -3.43 -4.11 -19.48
C LEU A 3 -4.07 -5.47 -19.68
N SER A 4 -3.42 -6.52 -19.19
CA SER A 4 -3.98 -7.85 -19.00
C SER A 4 -3.95 -8.28 -17.54
N LEU A 5 -4.70 -9.31 -17.20
CA LEU A 5 -4.75 -9.91 -15.87
C LEU A 5 -4.34 -11.39 -15.98
N MET A 6 -3.37 -11.77 -15.15
CA MET A 6 -2.92 -13.15 -15.03
C MET A 6 -3.94 -13.96 -14.22
N SER A 7 -4.49 -15.01 -14.81
CA SER A 7 -5.46 -15.89 -14.13
C SER A 7 -4.84 -16.64 -12.95
N PHE A 8 -3.57 -16.96 -13.03
CA PHE A 8 -2.81 -17.60 -11.97
C PHE A 8 -2.93 -16.89 -10.60
N SER A 9 -3.10 -15.58 -10.63
CA SER A 9 -3.37 -14.78 -9.42
C SER A 9 -4.62 -15.22 -8.63
N PHE A 10 -5.51 -16.01 -9.24
CA PHE A 10 -6.76 -16.52 -8.65
C PHE A 10 -6.77 -18.05 -8.55
N MET A 11 -5.65 -18.71 -8.72
CA MET A 11 -5.56 -20.17 -8.80
C MET A 11 -6.20 -20.88 -7.61
N ALA A 12 -5.92 -20.43 -6.38
CA ALA A 12 -6.49 -21.03 -5.17
C ALA A 12 -8.03 -20.93 -5.12
N ASP A 13 -8.58 -19.82 -5.62
CA ASP A 13 -10.03 -19.61 -5.69
C ASP A 13 -10.68 -20.36 -6.84
N ALA A 14 -9.96 -20.55 -7.95
CA ALA A 14 -10.39 -21.38 -9.05
C ALA A 14 -10.50 -22.86 -8.64
N PHE A 15 -9.49 -23.39 -7.95
CA PHE A 15 -9.51 -24.75 -7.41
C PHE A 15 -10.60 -24.96 -6.36
N SER A 16 -10.83 -23.99 -5.49
CA SER A 16 -11.90 -24.02 -4.48
C SER A 16 -13.29 -23.66 -5.04
N GLN A 17 -13.41 -23.44 -6.34
CA GLN A 17 -14.64 -23.05 -7.08
C GLN A 17 -15.26 -21.73 -6.57
N LYS A 18 -14.51 -20.90 -5.88
CA LYS A 18 -14.94 -19.56 -5.44
C LYS A 18 -14.93 -18.54 -6.56
N VAL A 19 -14.06 -18.72 -7.57
CA VAL A 19 -14.00 -17.89 -8.77
C VAL A 19 -14.14 -18.79 -10.00
N ASN A 20 -15.24 -18.64 -10.73
CA ASN A 20 -15.47 -19.28 -12.02
C ASN A 20 -15.11 -18.36 -13.19
N ALA A 21 -15.19 -18.84 -14.42
CA ALA A 21 -14.84 -18.09 -15.63
C ALA A 21 -15.59 -16.74 -15.76
N ASP A 22 -16.89 -16.71 -15.45
CA ASP A 22 -17.70 -15.50 -15.50
C ASP A 22 -17.28 -14.49 -14.42
N GLN A 23 -17.02 -14.96 -13.22
CA GLN A 23 -16.53 -14.12 -12.12
C GLN A 23 -15.14 -13.52 -12.41
N LEU A 24 -14.21 -14.33 -12.98
CA LEU A 24 -12.89 -13.85 -13.39
C LEU A 24 -13.01 -12.70 -14.41
N CYS A 25 -13.85 -12.88 -15.43
CA CYS A 25 -14.12 -11.83 -16.44
C CYS A 25 -14.74 -10.57 -15.80
N ARG A 26 -15.67 -10.71 -14.87
CA ARG A 26 -16.26 -9.57 -14.15
C ARG A 26 -15.21 -8.79 -13.33
N ILE A 27 -14.34 -9.52 -12.64
CA ILE A 27 -13.24 -8.91 -11.85
C ILE A 27 -12.35 -8.08 -12.77
N ALA A 28 -11.89 -8.64 -13.89
CA ALA A 28 -11.07 -7.92 -14.86
C ALA A 28 -11.80 -6.70 -15.43
N LYS A 29 -13.04 -6.88 -15.93
CA LYS A 29 -13.85 -5.80 -16.52
C LYS A 29 -14.14 -4.66 -15.54
N SER A 30 -14.41 -4.97 -14.28
CA SER A 30 -14.64 -3.95 -13.24
C SER A 30 -13.41 -3.06 -12.98
N ASN A 31 -12.23 -3.52 -13.38
CA ASN A 31 -10.97 -2.80 -13.33
C ASN A 31 -10.50 -2.27 -14.70
N ARG A 32 -11.40 -2.25 -15.69
CA ARG A 32 -11.14 -1.79 -17.07
C ARG A 32 -10.07 -2.61 -17.80
N ILE A 33 -9.84 -3.83 -17.38
CA ILE A 33 -8.98 -4.80 -18.07
C ILE A 33 -9.84 -5.59 -19.03
N LYS A 34 -9.43 -5.68 -20.31
CA LYS A 34 -10.17 -6.36 -21.37
C LYS A 34 -9.49 -7.64 -21.88
N MET A 35 -8.36 -7.99 -21.29
CA MET A 35 -7.54 -9.13 -21.71
C MET A 35 -7.19 -10.00 -20.51
N LEU A 36 -7.22 -11.32 -20.69
CA LEU A 36 -6.71 -12.27 -19.71
C LEU A 36 -5.52 -13.03 -20.30
N ASP A 37 -4.53 -13.30 -19.47
CA ASP A 37 -3.48 -14.26 -19.73
C ASP A 37 -3.77 -15.51 -18.90
N LEU A 38 -3.88 -16.68 -19.56
CA LEU A 38 -4.51 -17.86 -19.00
C LEU A 38 -3.54 -19.05 -18.98
N MET A 39 -3.40 -19.69 -17.82
CA MET A 39 -2.68 -20.96 -17.75
C MET A 39 -3.45 -22.06 -18.48
N ALA A 40 -2.74 -22.89 -19.23
CA ALA A 40 -3.35 -23.98 -20.03
C ALA A 40 -4.16 -24.95 -19.15
N PHE A 41 -3.71 -25.24 -17.92
CA PHE A 41 -4.45 -26.12 -17.00
C PHE A 41 -5.74 -25.45 -16.49
N GLU A 42 -5.76 -24.13 -16.29
CA GLU A 42 -6.95 -23.38 -15.85
C GLU A 42 -8.01 -23.33 -16.94
N ILE A 43 -7.61 -23.22 -18.20
CA ILE A 43 -8.55 -23.32 -19.34
C ILE A 43 -9.30 -24.66 -19.30
N ARG A 44 -8.61 -25.74 -18.93
CA ARG A 44 -9.22 -27.06 -18.71
C ARG A 44 -10.13 -27.08 -17.48
N LEU A 45 -9.68 -26.48 -16.37
CA LEU A 45 -10.43 -26.38 -15.11
C LEU A 45 -11.75 -25.63 -15.29
N TYR A 46 -11.73 -24.45 -15.92
CA TYR A 46 -12.93 -23.66 -16.22
C TYR A 46 -13.80 -24.26 -17.33
N LYS A 47 -13.33 -25.26 -18.06
CA LYS A 47 -13.90 -25.83 -19.30
C LYS A 47 -13.92 -24.80 -20.43
N LEU A 48 -13.18 -25.06 -21.48
CA LEU A 48 -12.99 -24.17 -22.65
C LEU A 48 -14.31 -23.53 -23.14
N LYS A 49 -15.41 -24.32 -23.22
CA LYS A 49 -16.72 -23.82 -23.64
C LYS A 49 -17.26 -22.71 -22.72
N ASN A 50 -17.13 -22.88 -21.41
CA ASN A 50 -17.62 -21.90 -20.44
C ASN A 50 -16.77 -20.64 -20.46
N LEU A 51 -15.44 -20.81 -20.58
CA LEU A 51 -14.51 -19.70 -20.67
C LEU A 51 -14.74 -18.86 -21.93
N LYS A 52 -14.91 -19.48 -23.10
CA LYS A 52 -15.27 -18.78 -24.36
C LYS A 52 -16.58 -18.01 -24.22
N LYS A 53 -17.59 -18.61 -23.59
CA LYS A 53 -18.88 -17.94 -23.33
C LYS A 53 -18.70 -16.73 -22.43
N ALA A 54 -17.91 -16.84 -21.35
CA ALA A 54 -17.65 -15.76 -20.42
C ALA A 54 -16.87 -14.62 -21.10
N LEU A 55 -15.79 -14.92 -21.81
CA LEU A 55 -15.02 -13.94 -22.57
C LEU A 55 -15.91 -13.14 -23.54
N ALA A 56 -16.74 -13.84 -24.33
CA ALA A 56 -17.66 -13.19 -25.27
C ALA A 56 -18.71 -12.32 -24.55
N ALA A 57 -19.32 -12.82 -23.45
CA ALA A 57 -20.34 -12.08 -22.69
C ALA A 57 -19.80 -10.79 -22.05
N HIS A 58 -18.50 -10.75 -21.75
CA HIS A 58 -17.84 -9.59 -21.14
C HIS A 58 -17.01 -8.76 -22.12
N GLU A 59 -17.03 -9.07 -23.42
CA GLU A 59 -16.24 -8.40 -24.46
C GLU A 59 -14.73 -8.42 -24.15
N MET A 60 -14.26 -9.60 -23.72
CA MET A 60 -12.86 -9.82 -23.34
C MET A 60 -12.18 -10.80 -24.30
N SER A 61 -10.86 -10.75 -24.35
CA SER A 61 -10.01 -11.66 -25.11
C SER A 61 -9.05 -12.44 -24.21
N CYS A 62 -8.59 -13.59 -24.72
CA CYS A 62 -7.39 -14.24 -24.22
C CYS A 62 -6.19 -13.68 -24.98
N GLY A 63 -5.25 -13.04 -24.30
CA GLY A 63 -4.06 -12.45 -24.92
C GLY A 63 -2.94 -13.45 -25.08
N CYS A 64 -2.74 -14.29 -24.09
CA CYS A 64 -1.69 -15.30 -24.06
C CYS A 64 -2.19 -16.58 -23.37
N VAL A 65 -1.83 -17.72 -23.90
CA VAL A 65 -1.88 -19.01 -23.18
C VAL A 65 -0.49 -19.25 -22.60
N ILE A 66 -0.44 -19.68 -21.36
CA ILE A 66 0.80 -19.95 -20.62
C ILE A 66 0.84 -21.44 -20.31
N ASP A 67 1.89 -22.12 -20.72
CA ASP A 67 2.03 -23.54 -20.45
C ASP A 67 3.46 -23.93 -20.09
N SER A 68 3.58 -24.78 -19.07
CA SER A 68 4.86 -25.34 -18.64
C SER A 68 5.18 -26.57 -19.47
N MET A 69 6.34 -26.58 -20.14
CA MET A 69 6.71 -27.61 -21.11
C MET A 69 7.95 -28.41 -20.70
N PRO A 70 7.98 -29.71 -21.05
CA PRO A 70 9.04 -30.62 -20.61
C PRO A 70 10.31 -30.53 -21.49
N PHE A 71 11.11 -29.47 -21.36
CA PHE A 71 12.38 -29.31 -22.10
C PHE A 71 13.38 -30.45 -21.88
N TYR A 72 13.38 -31.08 -20.71
CA TYR A 72 14.26 -32.18 -20.36
C TYR A 72 13.96 -33.50 -21.09
N GLN A 73 12.74 -33.67 -21.60
CA GLN A 73 12.35 -34.89 -22.37
C GLN A 73 12.86 -34.92 -23.81
N GLY A 74 13.55 -33.84 -24.23
CA GLY A 74 14.04 -33.68 -25.59
C GLY A 74 12.96 -33.26 -26.57
N ALA A 75 13.39 -33.01 -27.83
CA ALA A 75 12.54 -32.39 -28.87
C ALA A 75 11.21 -33.11 -29.07
N LYS A 76 11.19 -34.46 -29.12
CA LYS A 76 9.97 -35.24 -29.38
C LYS A 76 8.91 -35.09 -28.27
N GLY A 77 9.29 -35.22 -27.01
CA GLY A 77 8.35 -35.05 -25.89
C GLY A 77 7.84 -33.61 -25.77
N PHE A 78 8.68 -32.66 -26.08
CA PHE A 78 8.35 -31.24 -26.14
C PHE A 78 7.38 -30.94 -27.30
N GLU A 79 7.60 -31.49 -28.52
CA GLU A 79 6.77 -31.26 -29.69
C GLU A 79 5.33 -31.72 -29.46
N ASP A 80 5.12 -32.91 -28.91
CA ASP A 80 3.78 -33.43 -28.60
C ASP A 80 3.01 -32.53 -27.61
N HIS A 81 3.71 -31.88 -26.69
CA HIS A 81 3.11 -30.95 -25.74
C HIS A 81 2.82 -29.61 -26.42
N LEU A 82 3.78 -29.08 -27.15
CA LEU A 82 3.66 -27.82 -27.91
C LEU A 82 2.45 -27.83 -28.83
N GLU A 83 2.26 -28.91 -29.61
CA GLU A 83 1.12 -29.06 -30.51
C GLU A 83 -0.24 -28.95 -29.78
N LYS A 84 -0.35 -29.55 -28.60
CA LYS A 84 -1.56 -29.43 -27.76
C LYS A 84 -1.81 -28.01 -27.32
N SER A 85 -0.76 -27.26 -26.95
CA SER A 85 -0.86 -25.90 -26.48
C SER A 85 -1.14 -24.90 -27.59
N LEU A 86 -0.54 -25.09 -28.78
CA LEU A 86 -0.87 -24.34 -30.00
C LEU A 86 -2.34 -24.55 -30.42
N ASN A 87 -2.81 -25.79 -30.41
CA ASN A 87 -4.23 -26.12 -30.66
C ASN A 87 -5.16 -25.45 -29.61
N LEU A 88 -4.69 -25.28 -28.37
CA LEU A 88 -5.46 -24.60 -27.34
C LEU A 88 -5.53 -23.09 -27.61
N CYS A 89 -4.41 -22.46 -28.04
CA CYS A 89 -4.37 -21.07 -28.47
C CYS A 89 -5.39 -20.79 -29.57
N GLU A 90 -5.37 -21.60 -30.63
CA GLU A 90 -6.33 -21.47 -31.73
C GLU A 90 -7.78 -21.59 -31.25
N LYS A 91 -8.06 -22.58 -30.39
CA LYS A 91 -9.42 -22.81 -29.87
C LYS A 91 -9.93 -21.68 -29.02
N ILE A 92 -9.05 -21.01 -28.23
CA ILE A 92 -9.45 -19.88 -27.36
C ILE A 92 -9.34 -18.54 -28.08
N GLY A 93 -8.63 -18.48 -29.21
CA GLY A 93 -8.35 -17.26 -29.97
C GLY A 93 -7.21 -16.41 -29.35
N ALA A 94 -6.21 -17.05 -28.75
CA ALA A 94 -5.02 -16.37 -28.22
C ALA A 94 -3.97 -16.20 -29.33
N GLY A 95 -3.43 -15.00 -29.46
CA GLY A 95 -2.38 -14.67 -30.43
C GLY A 95 -0.96 -15.01 -29.98
N ALA A 96 -0.78 -15.40 -28.70
CA ALA A 96 0.52 -15.74 -28.14
C ALA A 96 0.47 -16.99 -27.27
N LEU A 97 1.60 -17.72 -27.25
CA LEU A 97 1.86 -18.84 -26.36
C LEU A 97 3.14 -18.53 -25.57
N MET A 98 3.04 -18.40 -24.26
CA MET A 98 4.19 -18.32 -23.37
C MET A 98 4.60 -19.72 -22.95
N VAL A 99 5.81 -20.09 -23.33
CA VAL A 99 6.41 -21.39 -23.01
C VAL A 99 7.27 -21.21 -21.77
N VAL A 100 6.81 -21.77 -20.66
CA VAL A 100 7.59 -21.79 -19.42
C VAL A 100 8.43 -23.06 -19.42
N PRO A 101 9.76 -22.99 -19.28
CA PRO A 101 10.57 -24.17 -19.04
C PRO A 101 10.06 -24.85 -17.77
N GLY A 102 9.41 -26.01 -17.94
CA GLY A 102 8.77 -26.72 -16.82
C GLY A 102 9.76 -26.98 -15.69
N SER A 103 9.23 -27.17 -14.47
CA SER A 103 10.05 -27.56 -13.32
C SER A 103 10.88 -28.76 -13.77
N MET A 104 12.14 -28.48 -14.04
CA MET A 104 13.07 -29.51 -14.45
C MET A 104 13.08 -30.51 -13.30
N ASP A 105 12.69 -31.75 -13.58
CA ASP A 105 12.85 -32.83 -12.61
C ASP A 105 14.28 -32.72 -12.06
N ALA A 106 14.42 -32.42 -10.79
CA ALA A 106 15.73 -32.19 -10.16
C ALA A 106 16.70 -33.32 -10.52
N LYS A 107 16.21 -34.57 -10.60
CA LYS A 107 16.99 -35.73 -11.00
C LYS A 107 17.42 -35.74 -12.46
N ALA A 108 16.70 -35.16 -13.38
CA ALA A 108 17.10 -35.04 -14.77
C ALA A 108 18.17 -33.94 -14.95
N CYS A 109 18.05 -32.86 -14.20
CA CYS A 109 19.00 -31.75 -14.24
C CYS A 109 20.33 -32.05 -13.54
N GLU A 110 20.34 -32.88 -12.49
CA GLU A 110 21.58 -33.34 -11.83
C GLU A 110 22.59 -33.99 -12.77
N LYS A 111 22.15 -34.49 -13.92
CA LYS A 111 22.96 -35.19 -14.91
C LYS A 111 23.35 -34.32 -16.11
N MET A 112 22.88 -33.10 -16.20
CA MET A 112 23.14 -32.19 -17.35
C MET A 112 23.97 -31.00 -16.88
N THR A 113 24.93 -30.61 -17.70
CA THR A 113 25.65 -29.35 -17.51
C THR A 113 24.75 -28.14 -17.83
N ARG A 114 25.10 -26.97 -17.31
CA ARG A 114 24.40 -25.72 -17.63
C ARG A 114 24.33 -25.47 -19.16
N GLU A 115 25.41 -25.77 -19.88
CA GLU A 115 25.48 -25.61 -21.34
C GLU A 115 24.54 -26.58 -22.05
N GLU A 116 24.47 -27.83 -21.65
CA GLU A 116 23.53 -28.81 -22.21
C GLU A 116 22.07 -28.40 -22.02
N ILE A 117 21.73 -27.82 -20.87
CA ILE A 117 20.39 -27.31 -20.58
C ILE A 117 20.07 -26.11 -21.48
N MET A 118 21.01 -25.16 -21.63
CA MET A 118 20.86 -24.00 -22.51
C MET A 118 20.68 -24.40 -23.97
N ASN A 119 21.50 -25.34 -24.45
CA ASN A 119 21.39 -25.85 -25.83
C ASN A 119 20.04 -26.55 -26.07
N ARG A 120 19.56 -27.30 -25.09
CA ARG A 120 18.25 -27.94 -25.13
C ARG A 120 17.12 -26.91 -25.18
N ALA A 121 17.21 -25.84 -24.41
CA ALA A 121 16.23 -24.75 -24.44
C ALA A 121 16.22 -24.06 -25.81
N ILE A 122 17.36 -23.78 -26.40
CA ILE A 122 17.48 -23.19 -27.74
C ILE A 122 16.85 -24.09 -28.80
N GLU A 123 17.11 -25.40 -28.75
CA GLU A 123 16.51 -26.38 -29.65
C GLU A 123 14.96 -26.37 -29.55
N CYS A 124 14.43 -26.45 -28.34
CA CYS A 124 12.99 -26.46 -28.10
C CYS A 124 12.32 -25.13 -28.49
N PHE A 125 12.92 -24.00 -28.18
CA PHE A 125 12.37 -22.68 -28.56
C PHE A 125 12.44 -22.46 -30.07
N THR A 126 13.48 -22.95 -30.76
CA THR A 126 13.56 -22.89 -32.22
C THR A 126 12.39 -23.64 -32.86
N LEU A 127 12.15 -24.86 -32.43
CA LEU A 127 10.98 -25.66 -32.89
C LEU A 127 9.67 -24.92 -32.54
N ALA A 128 9.52 -24.37 -31.36
CA ALA A 128 8.31 -23.66 -30.96
C ALA A 128 8.04 -22.44 -31.87
N VAL A 129 9.07 -21.65 -32.19
CA VAL A 129 8.96 -20.46 -33.04
C VAL A 129 8.57 -20.87 -34.47
N GLU A 130 9.13 -21.96 -35.01
CA GLU A 130 8.78 -22.48 -36.31
C GLU A 130 7.30 -22.88 -36.36
N ARG A 131 6.83 -23.69 -35.41
CA ARG A 131 5.43 -24.16 -35.33
C ARG A 131 4.45 -23.03 -35.05
N GLY A 132 4.85 -22.07 -34.18
CA GLY A 132 4.03 -20.88 -33.90
C GLY A 132 3.85 -20.01 -35.13
N ARG A 133 4.91 -19.80 -35.92
CA ARG A 133 4.87 -19.01 -37.17
C ARG A 133 3.90 -19.62 -38.19
N GLU A 134 3.89 -20.96 -38.36
CA GLU A 134 2.98 -21.68 -39.25
C GLU A 134 1.50 -21.42 -38.91
N ARG A 135 1.20 -21.09 -37.65
CA ARG A 135 -0.16 -20.88 -37.11
C ARG A 135 -0.51 -19.44 -36.81
N GLY A 136 0.42 -18.51 -37.03
CA GLY A 136 0.26 -17.10 -36.67
C GLY A 136 0.19 -16.84 -35.14
N ILE A 137 0.82 -17.72 -34.34
CA ILE A 137 0.91 -17.63 -32.91
C ILE A 137 2.32 -17.18 -32.49
N GLU A 138 2.44 -16.05 -31.80
CA GLU A 138 3.73 -15.57 -31.27
C GLU A 138 4.19 -16.46 -30.11
N ILE A 139 5.46 -16.88 -30.17
CA ILE A 139 6.05 -17.68 -29.09
C ILE A 139 6.86 -16.76 -28.17
N LEU A 140 6.55 -16.86 -26.88
CA LEU A 140 7.19 -16.09 -25.82
C LEU A 140 7.80 -17.03 -24.79
N PHE A 141 8.82 -16.58 -24.10
CA PHE A 141 9.27 -17.23 -22.87
C PHE A 141 9.52 -16.23 -21.76
N GLU A 142 9.48 -16.68 -20.55
CA GLU A 142 9.78 -15.96 -19.33
C GLU A 142 10.99 -16.59 -18.64
N ASP A 143 11.77 -15.82 -17.93
CA ASP A 143 12.81 -16.34 -17.06
C ASP A 143 12.24 -17.29 -15.99
N THR A 144 13.09 -18.16 -15.47
CA THR A 144 12.67 -19.10 -14.43
C THR A 144 13.15 -18.60 -13.07
N PRO A 145 12.24 -18.29 -12.12
CA PRO A 145 12.61 -17.83 -10.78
C PRO A 145 13.16 -19.00 -9.94
N GLN A 146 14.30 -19.53 -10.27
CA GLN A 146 14.94 -20.63 -9.56
C GLN A 146 16.44 -20.36 -9.43
N ALA A 147 16.90 -20.21 -8.21
CA ALA A 147 18.31 -20.06 -7.90
C ALA A 147 19.17 -21.15 -8.57
N HIS A 148 20.33 -20.74 -9.09
CA HIS A 148 21.31 -21.61 -9.77
C HIS A 148 20.83 -22.34 -11.04
N LYS A 149 19.64 -22.05 -11.55
CA LYS A 149 19.14 -22.65 -12.80
C LYS A 149 19.50 -21.81 -14.03
N PRO A 150 19.65 -22.44 -15.22
CA PRO A 150 19.70 -21.70 -16.48
C PRO A 150 18.40 -20.92 -16.71
N LEU A 151 18.49 -19.80 -17.44
CA LEU A 151 17.39 -18.89 -17.74
C LEU A 151 16.86 -18.11 -16.51
N SER A 152 17.63 -18.03 -15.45
CA SER A 152 17.28 -17.27 -14.24
C SER A 152 17.99 -15.92 -14.13
N SER A 153 18.75 -15.53 -15.15
CA SER A 153 19.40 -14.22 -15.26
C SER A 153 19.11 -13.54 -16.60
N ALA A 154 19.14 -12.22 -16.63
CA ALA A 154 18.94 -11.44 -17.84
C ALA A 154 19.98 -11.79 -18.93
N ALA A 155 21.23 -12.06 -18.53
CA ALA A 155 22.31 -12.47 -19.43
C ALA A 155 22.05 -13.83 -20.10
N ASP A 156 21.51 -14.81 -19.37
CA ASP A 156 21.16 -16.11 -19.96
C ASP A 156 19.96 -15.98 -20.92
N CYS A 157 18.93 -15.21 -20.51
CA CYS A 157 17.79 -14.92 -21.37
C CYS A 157 18.24 -14.24 -22.68
N ARG A 158 19.19 -13.29 -22.64
CA ARG A 158 19.75 -12.64 -23.82
C ARG A 158 20.42 -13.64 -24.77
N LYS A 159 21.22 -14.58 -24.25
CA LYS A 159 21.86 -15.62 -25.06
C LYS A 159 20.86 -16.47 -25.85
N VAL A 160 19.76 -16.85 -25.20
CA VAL A 160 18.69 -17.63 -25.86
C VAL A 160 17.98 -16.78 -26.92
N LEU A 161 17.66 -15.53 -26.62
CA LEU A 161 17.02 -14.62 -27.55
C LEU A 161 17.87 -14.35 -28.80
N ASP A 162 19.20 -14.25 -28.63
CA ASP A 162 20.13 -14.09 -29.76
C ASP A 162 20.23 -15.36 -30.62
N ALA A 163 20.18 -16.52 -29.99
CA ALA A 163 20.26 -17.82 -30.68
C ALA A 163 18.94 -18.18 -31.38
N VAL A 164 17.78 -17.64 -30.97
CA VAL A 164 16.46 -17.99 -31.51
C VAL A 164 15.76 -16.75 -32.10
N PRO A 165 16.01 -16.41 -33.38
CA PRO A 165 15.33 -15.31 -34.05
C PRO A 165 13.80 -15.52 -34.08
N GLY A 166 13.04 -14.50 -33.68
CA GLY A 166 11.57 -14.55 -33.65
C GLY A 166 10.98 -14.99 -32.32
N LEU A 167 11.79 -15.44 -31.35
CA LEU A 167 11.35 -15.67 -29.99
C LEU A 167 11.14 -14.33 -29.27
N GLY A 168 9.98 -14.12 -28.66
CA GLY A 168 9.68 -12.96 -27.83
C GLY A 168 9.97 -13.23 -26.35
N PHE A 169 10.10 -12.16 -25.56
CA PHE A 169 10.39 -12.23 -24.15
C PHE A 169 9.23 -11.66 -23.31
N VAL A 170 8.91 -12.34 -22.21
CA VAL A 170 8.08 -11.84 -21.14
C VAL A 170 9.00 -11.38 -20.01
N PHE A 171 9.03 -10.09 -19.77
CA PHE A 171 9.87 -9.50 -18.75
C PHE A 171 9.13 -9.47 -17.41
N ASP A 172 9.45 -10.39 -16.51
CA ASP A 172 8.95 -10.34 -15.15
C ASP A 172 9.77 -9.36 -14.31
N THR A 173 9.10 -8.52 -13.54
CA THR A 173 9.76 -7.43 -12.81
C THR A 173 10.41 -7.86 -11.50
N ALA A 174 10.25 -9.12 -11.09
CA ALA A 174 10.75 -9.61 -9.81
C ALA A 174 11.48 -10.97 -9.87
N ASN A 175 11.27 -11.77 -10.93
CA ASN A 175 11.80 -13.13 -10.98
C ASN A 175 13.33 -13.17 -10.90
N PHE A 176 14.04 -12.25 -11.56
CA PHE A 176 15.52 -12.21 -11.50
C PHE A 176 16.06 -12.00 -10.08
N LEU A 177 15.28 -11.40 -9.16
CA LEU A 177 15.69 -11.22 -7.76
C LEU A 177 15.97 -12.55 -7.02
N VAL A 178 15.44 -13.65 -7.53
CA VAL A 178 15.70 -15.01 -6.98
C VAL A 178 17.14 -15.43 -7.19
N SER A 179 17.68 -15.20 -8.38
CA SER A 179 19.05 -15.57 -8.75
C SER A 179 20.05 -14.44 -8.56
N GLU A 180 19.61 -13.21 -8.74
CA GLU A 180 20.42 -12.00 -8.68
C GLU A 180 19.77 -11.01 -7.68
N PRO A 181 19.92 -11.26 -6.35
CA PRO A 181 19.26 -10.44 -5.32
C PRO A 181 19.59 -8.95 -5.40
N GLU A 182 20.76 -8.58 -5.93
CA GLU A 182 21.19 -7.18 -6.13
C GLU A 182 21.00 -6.69 -7.58
N MET A 183 20.09 -7.31 -8.34
CA MET A 183 19.83 -6.92 -9.74
C MET A 183 19.45 -5.45 -9.89
N ASP A 184 19.84 -4.85 -11.00
CA ASP A 184 19.35 -3.55 -11.46
C ASP A 184 18.29 -3.74 -12.55
N LEU A 185 17.03 -3.64 -12.17
CA LEU A 185 15.87 -3.84 -13.06
C LEU A 185 15.94 -2.98 -14.33
N LEU A 186 16.49 -1.77 -14.26
CA LEU A 186 16.60 -0.89 -15.42
C LEU A 186 17.70 -1.35 -16.37
N SER A 187 18.81 -1.84 -15.86
CA SER A 187 19.89 -2.43 -16.67
C SER A 187 19.43 -3.71 -17.36
N ASP A 188 18.68 -4.57 -16.67
CA ASP A 188 18.11 -5.79 -17.26
C ASP A 188 17.07 -5.48 -18.34
N TYR A 189 16.24 -4.46 -18.10
CA TYR A 189 15.33 -3.95 -19.12
C TYR A 189 16.10 -3.45 -20.36
N GLU A 190 17.15 -2.65 -20.20
CA GLU A 190 17.97 -2.16 -21.31
C GLU A 190 18.56 -3.31 -22.14
N LEU A 191 19.02 -4.37 -21.47
CA LEU A 191 19.61 -5.55 -22.12
C LEU A 191 18.59 -6.31 -22.97
N LEU A 192 17.32 -6.34 -22.58
CA LEU A 192 16.30 -7.21 -23.16
C LEU A 192 15.22 -6.48 -23.97
N LYS A 193 15.14 -5.14 -23.91
CA LYS A 193 14.01 -4.33 -24.37
C LYS A 193 13.59 -4.53 -25.82
N ASP A 194 14.50 -4.83 -26.73
CA ASP A 194 14.22 -5.07 -28.15
C ASP A 194 13.40 -6.35 -28.41
N ARG A 195 13.41 -7.26 -27.43
CA ARG A 195 12.71 -8.57 -27.51
C ARG A 195 11.51 -8.67 -26.59
N ILE A 196 11.29 -7.68 -25.68
CA ILE A 196 10.15 -7.67 -24.76
C ILE A 196 8.85 -7.47 -25.55
N ARG A 197 7.91 -8.40 -25.37
CA ARG A 197 6.55 -8.36 -25.95
C ARG A 197 5.48 -8.20 -24.88
N ARG A 198 5.76 -8.71 -23.68
CA ARG A 198 4.91 -8.60 -22.50
C ARG A 198 5.74 -8.31 -21.26
N VAL A 199 5.11 -7.71 -20.27
CA VAL A 199 5.71 -7.49 -18.95
C VAL A 199 4.79 -8.06 -17.91
N HIS A 200 5.29 -8.95 -17.07
CA HIS A 200 4.62 -9.37 -15.85
C HIS A 200 4.97 -8.42 -14.71
N LEU A 201 3.97 -7.68 -14.27
CA LEU A 201 4.14 -6.69 -13.21
C LEU A 201 3.94 -7.36 -11.85
N LYS A 202 5.03 -7.55 -11.16
CA LYS A 202 5.11 -8.03 -9.77
C LYS A 202 5.80 -6.98 -8.90
N ASP A 203 5.42 -6.90 -7.65
CA ASP A 203 6.15 -6.20 -6.61
C ASP A 203 6.36 -7.13 -5.42
N VAL A 204 7.53 -7.10 -4.82
CA VAL A 204 7.91 -8.06 -3.77
C VAL A 204 8.57 -7.35 -2.59
N VAL A 205 8.58 -8.02 -1.44
CA VAL A 205 9.42 -7.68 -0.29
C VAL A 205 10.38 -8.83 -0.01
N ARG A 206 11.53 -8.52 0.60
CA ARG A 206 12.53 -9.51 1.03
C ARG A 206 12.36 -9.83 2.51
N GLY A 207 12.78 -11.03 2.90
CA GLY A 207 12.83 -11.45 4.29
C GLY A 207 13.00 -12.95 4.42
N ASP A 208 12.86 -13.45 5.65
CA ASP A 208 12.78 -14.87 5.94
C ASP A 208 11.30 -15.26 6.03
N PHE A 209 10.75 -15.79 4.95
CA PHE A 209 9.34 -16.16 4.86
C PHE A 209 9.17 -17.68 4.71
N GLU A 210 8.45 -18.31 5.61
CA GLU A 210 8.14 -19.75 5.59
C GLU A 210 7.57 -20.23 4.24
N HIS A 211 6.89 -19.36 3.50
CA HIS A 211 6.30 -19.63 2.19
C HIS A 211 6.74 -18.60 1.13
N GLY A 212 7.94 -18.06 1.28
CA GLY A 212 8.57 -17.19 0.27
C GLY A 212 9.28 -18.01 -0.81
N GLU A 213 9.63 -17.34 -1.90
CA GLU A 213 10.49 -17.90 -2.93
C GLU A 213 11.95 -17.67 -2.52
N GLY A 214 12.71 -18.75 -2.35
CA GLY A 214 14.10 -18.68 -1.83
C GLY A 214 15.07 -18.10 -2.86
N CYS A 215 15.88 -17.13 -2.44
CA CYS A 215 16.90 -16.45 -3.23
C CYS A 215 18.29 -17.08 -3.01
N GLU A 216 19.23 -16.82 -3.93
CA GLU A 216 20.61 -17.31 -3.84
C GLU A 216 21.36 -16.85 -2.58
N ASN A 217 21.03 -15.69 -2.05
CA ASN A 217 21.62 -15.15 -0.82
C ASN A 217 21.07 -15.75 0.48
N GLY A 218 20.16 -16.72 0.39
CA GLY A 218 19.53 -17.39 1.54
C GLY A 218 18.32 -16.64 2.10
N GLU A 219 17.96 -15.46 1.59
CA GLU A 219 16.70 -14.80 1.88
C GLU A 219 15.55 -15.42 1.07
N SER A 220 14.35 -14.90 1.24
CA SER A 220 13.24 -15.20 0.37
C SER A 220 12.51 -13.93 -0.05
N ILE A 221 11.79 -14.00 -1.17
CA ILE A 221 10.91 -12.93 -1.63
C ILE A 221 9.45 -13.36 -1.51
N ARG A 222 8.57 -12.37 -1.30
CA ARG A 222 7.12 -12.56 -1.27
C ARG A 222 6.44 -11.44 -2.03
N CYS A 223 5.48 -11.79 -2.89
CA CYS A 223 4.66 -10.82 -3.60
C CYS A 223 3.85 -9.93 -2.66
N VAL A 224 3.77 -8.66 -2.99
CA VAL A 224 2.98 -7.63 -2.32
C VAL A 224 2.23 -6.78 -3.33
N THR A 225 1.41 -5.85 -2.83
CA THR A 225 0.70 -4.89 -3.67
C THR A 225 1.67 -4.05 -4.50
N ILE A 226 1.43 -3.92 -5.80
CA ILE A 226 2.21 -3.04 -6.68
C ILE A 226 2.32 -1.64 -6.09
N GLY A 227 3.54 -1.18 -5.87
CA GLY A 227 3.90 0.09 -5.23
C GLY A 227 4.18 -0.01 -3.73
N SER A 228 3.98 -1.17 -3.08
CA SER A 228 4.33 -1.37 -1.67
C SER A 228 5.60 -2.18 -1.44
N GLY A 229 6.15 -2.75 -2.50
CA GLY A 229 7.37 -3.56 -2.47
C GLY A 229 8.65 -2.77 -2.71
N ILE A 230 9.70 -3.51 -3.06
CA ILE A 230 11.04 -2.97 -3.33
C ILE A 230 11.33 -2.76 -4.82
N VAL A 231 10.46 -3.29 -5.71
CA VAL A 231 10.69 -3.24 -7.15
C VAL A 231 10.49 -1.82 -7.67
N PRO A 232 11.45 -1.22 -8.40
CA PRO A 232 11.35 0.15 -8.88
C PRO A 232 10.44 0.27 -10.12
N LEU A 233 9.16 -0.12 -9.97
CA LEU A 233 8.20 -0.17 -11.08
C LEU A 233 7.92 1.20 -11.72
N ARG A 234 7.91 2.27 -10.92
CA ARG A 234 7.64 3.60 -11.46
C ARG A 234 8.70 4.05 -12.47
N PRO A 235 10.01 4.06 -12.15
CA PRO A 235 11.04 4.40 -13.13
C PRO A 235 11.05 3.46 -14.33
N LEU A 236 10.79 2.15 -14.14
CA LEU A 236 10.69 1.20 -15.25
C LEU A 236 9.55 1.58 -16.21
N LEU A 237 8.33 1.76 -15.72
CA LEU A 237 7.17 2.07 -16.58
C LEU A 237 7.32 3.42 -17.28
N GLN A 238 7.97 4.41 -16.65
CA GLN A 238 8.30 5.69 -17.27
C GLN A 238 9.34 5.51 -18.39
N ARG A 239 10.36 4.70 -18.15
CA ARG A 239 11.38 4.38 -19.16
C ARG A 239 10.78 3.65 -20.34
N MET A 240 10.00 2.61 -20.12
CA MET A 240 9.30 1.86 -21.16
C MET A 240 8.41 2.76 -22.02
N LYS A 241 7.68 3.68 -21.39
CA LYS A 241 6.87 4.67 -22.11
C LYS A 241 7.72 5.61 -22.96
N ALA A 242 8.85 6.09 -22.43
CA ALA A 242 9.78 6.96 -23.16
C ALA A 242 10.42 6.24 -24.36
N ASP A 243 10.69 4.94 -24.24
CA ASP A 243 11.22 4.09 -25.31
C ASP A 243 10.14 3.67 -26.35
N GLY A 244 8.88 4.08 -26.15
CA GLY A 244 7.79 3.79 -27.08
C GLY A 244 7.22 2.38 -26.96
N TYR A 245 7.44 1.66 -25.85
CA TYR A 245 6.85 0.34 -25.64
C TYR A 245 5.31 0.43 -25.69
N ASP A 246 4.69 -0.37 -26.56
CA ASP A 246 3.23 -0.40 -26.76
C ASP A 246 2.60 -1.78 -26.48
N GLY A 247 3.40 -2.74 -26.00
CA GLY A 247 2.99 -4.10 -25.69
C GLY A 247 2.05 -4.22 -24.49
N VAL A 248 1.97 -5.43 -23.96
CA VAL A 248 1.06 -5.79 -22.87
C VAL A 248 1.74 -5.70 -21.50
N LEU A 249 1.06 -5.06 -20.55
CA LEU A 249 1.40 -5.05 -19.13
C LEU A 249 0.43 -6.00 -18.41
N CYS A 250 0.90 -7.16 -18.01
CA CYS A 250 0.11 -8.17 -17.30
C CYS A 250 0.25 -7.97 -15.80
N VAL A 251 -0.88 -7.79 -15.13
CA VAL A 251 -0.87 -7.75 -13.66
C VAL A 251 -0.78 -9.18 -13.14
N GLU A 252 0.33 -9.50 -12.50
CA GLU A 252 0.56 -10.78 -11.86
C GLU A 252 0.76 -10.62 -10.35
N TYR A 253 0.10 -11.48 -9.59
CA TYR A 253 0.27 -11.56 -8.16
C TYR A 253 0.30 -13.02 -7.73
N ALA A 254 1.49 -13.54 -7.52
CA ALA A 254 1.70 -14.88 -6.99
C ALA A 254 1.62 -14.81 -5.46
N ALA A 255 0.41 -15.01 -4.91
CA ALA A 255 0.23 -14.90 -3.46
C ALA A 255 0.17 -16.26 -2.81
N ASN A 256 1.19 -16.64 -2.14
CA ASN A 256 1.12 -17.70 -1.14
C ASN A 256 0.33 -17.18 0.07
N GLY A 257 -0.90 -17.66 0.24
CA GLY A 257 -1.73 -17.42 1.42
C GLY A 257 -2.66 -16.20 1.42
N VAL A 258 -2.81 -15.49 0.31
CA VAL A 258 -3.83 -14.41 0.17
C VAL A 258 -5.07 -14.97 -0.54
N SER A 259 -6.27 -14.71 0.01
CA SER A 259 -7.51 -15.13 -0.63
C SER A 259 -7.81 -14.26 -1.85
N GLY A 260 -8.43 -14.83 -2.90
CA GLY A 260 -8.81 -14.09 -4.09
C GLY A 260 -9.79 -12.95 -3.83
N SER A 261 -10.56 -13.01 -2.74
CA SER A 261 -11.39 -11.87 -2.30
C SER A 261 -10.54 -10.65 -1.93
N ASP A 262 -9.33 -10.85 -1.44
CA ASP A 262 -8.38 -9.78 -1.15
C ASP A 262 -7.73 -9.28 -2.44
N HIS A 263 -7.42 -10.15 -3.41
CA HIS A 263 -6.95 -9.75 -4.72
C HIS A 263 -7.92 -8.82 -5.45
N VAL A 264 -9.22 -9.11 -5.40
CA VAL A 264 -10.25 -8.23 -6.00
C VAL A 264 -10.20 -6.81 -5.42
N ARG A 265 -9.95 -6.71 -4.11
CA ARG A 265 -9.82 -5.40 -3.43
C ARG A 265 -8.57 -4.63 -3.88
N TYR A 266 -7.47 -5.34 -4.10
CA TYR A 266 -6.18 -4.74 -4.49
C TYR A 266 -6.10 -4.36 -5.95
N LEU A 267 -6.70 -5.16 -6.84
CA LEU A 267 -6.55 -4.99 -8.28
C LEU A 267 -6.90 -3.56 -8.73
N SER A 268 -7.93 -2.94 -8.13
CA SER A 268 -8.28 -1.56 -8.45
C SER A 268 -7.19 -0.54 -8.07
N THR A 269 -6.44 -0.81 -6.99
CA THR A 269 -5.31 0.01 -6.56
C THR A 269 -4.13 -0.21 -7.50
N TYR A 270 -3.82 -1.44 -7.89
CA TYR A 270 -2.76 -1.78 -8.82
C TYR A 270 -2.93 -1.05 -10.15
N VAL A 271 -4.11 -1.17 -10.76
CA VAL A 271 -4.42 -0.53 -12.04
C VAL A 271 -4.28 0.99 -11.95
N LYS A 272 -4.72 1.60 -10.86
CA LYS A 272 -4.53 3.05 -10.63
C LYS A 272 -3.06 3.44 -10.49
N ASN A 273 -2.27 2.65 -9.76
CA ASN A 273 -0.83 2.90 -9.59
C ASN A 273 -0.09 2.78 -10.92
N ILE A 274 -0.38 1.74 -11.71
CA ILE A 274 0.20 1.57 -13.05
C ILE A 274 -0.11 2.78 -13.93
N HIS A 275 -1.37 3.20 -14.02
CA HIS A 275 -1.74 4.39 -14.79
C HIS A 275 -1.05 5.67 -14.29
N ALA A 276 -0.99 5.87 -12.97
CA ALA A 276 -0.32 7.03 -12.40
C ALA A 276 1.19 7.03 -12.70
N TYR A 277 1.84 5.88 -12.66
CA TYR A 277 3.26 5.74 -13.04
C TYR A 277 3.48 6.06 -14.51
N LEU A 278 2.64 5.52 -15.40
CA LEU A 278 2.69 5.80 -16.84
C LEU A 278 2.41 7.27 -17.19
N GLU A 279 1.54 7.94 -16.44
CA GLU A 279 1.21 9.35 -16.63
C GLU A 279 2.15 10.30 -15.86
N ASN A 280 3.11 9.77 -15.13
CA ASN A 280 4.01 10.51 -14.23
C ASN A 280 3.25 11.38 -13.21
N LYS A 281 2.07 10.93 -12.79
CA LYS A 281 1.27 11.61 -11.77
C LYS A 281 1.76 11.25 -10.37
N GLU A 282 1.79 12.23 -9.48
CA GLU A 282 2.04 11.96 -8.07
C GLU A 282 0.76 11.38 -7.42
N ILE A 283 0.91 10.19 -6.84
CA ILE A 283 -0.18 9.45 -6.19
C ILE A 283 0.04 9.27 -4.69
N HIS A 284 1.13 9.80 -4.15
CA HIS A 284 1.46 9.71 -2.73
C HIS A 284 1.13 11.03 -2.00
N PRO A 285 0.90 10.99 -0.67
CA PRO A 285 0.75 12.21 0.13
C PRO A 285 2.05 13.03 0.13
N PRO A 286 1.99 14.31 0.51
CA PRO A 286 3.21 15.07 0.77
C PRO A 286 4.04 14.39 1.85
N TYR A 287 5.36 14.37 1.68
CA TYR A 287 6.30 13.93 2.70
C TYR A 287 7.02 15.11 3.33
N THR A 288 7.55 14.88 4.52
CA THR A 288 8.47 15.78 5.20
C THR A 288 9.47 14.97 6.03
N THR A 289 10.46 15.65 6.55
CA THR A 289 11.38 15.10 7.54
C THR A 289 10.99 15.59 8.93
N ILE A 290 11.09 14.72 9.92
CA ILE A 290 11.03 15.09 11.34
C ILE A 290 12.44 14.81 11.91
N PRO A 291 13.14 15.82 12.49
CA PRO A 291 14.47 15.60 13.05
C PRO A 291 14.50 14.41 14.02
N GLY A 292 15.43 13.49 13.83
CA GLY A 292 15.53 12.24 14.60
C GLY A 292 14.82 11.04 13.99
N ILE A 293 14.14 11.18 12.83
CA ILE A 293 13.57 10.09 12.05
C ILE A 293 14.28 10.02 10.70
N ASP A 294 14.91 8.88 10.39
CA ASP A 294 15.72 8.67 9.19
C ASP A 294 14.88 8.40 7.93
N LYS A 295 13.57 8.28 8.09
CA LYS A 295 12.60 7.96 7.04
C LYS A 295 11.80 9.20 6.64
N PRO A 296 11.38 9.31 5.35
CA PRO A 296 10.38 10.31 4.98
C PRO A 296 9.08 10.02 5.72
N VAL A 297 8.45 11.04 6.28
CA VAL A 297 7.19 10.94 7.04
C VAL A 297 6.06 11.46 6.17
N SER A 298 5.06 10.62 5.86
CA SER A 298 3.88 11.07 5.10
C SER A 298 3.02 12.00 5.97
N ARG A 299 2.66 13.18 5.42
CA ARG A 299 1.86 14.18 6.15
C ARG A 299 0.39 13.77 6.32
N LEU A 300 -0.08 12.80 5.54
CA LEU A 300 -1.36 12.13 5.73
C LEU A 300 -1.10 10.78 6.42
N LEU A 301 -1.51 10.66 7.68
CA LEU A 301 -1.32 9.47 8.50
C LEU A 301 -2.54 8.54 8.40
N PHE A 302 -2.28 7.24 8.38
CA PHE A 302 -3.34 6.25 8.52
C PHE A 302 -3.65 6.00 10.00
N GLY A 303 -4.85 6.41 10.45
CA GLY A 303 -5.32 6.20 11.81
C GLY A 303 -5.83 4.77 12.01
N THR A 304 -5.24 4.06 12.96
CA THR A 304 -5.55 2.65 13.24
C THR A 304 -6.73 2.43 14.19
N ALA A 305 -7.32 3.49 14.75
CA ALA A 305 -8.50 3.42 15.62
C ALA A 305 -9.79 3.10 14.81
N ILE A 306 -9.75 2.06 13.98
CA ILE A 306 -10.89 1.54 13.20
C ILE A 306 -11.35 0.20 13.76
N ARG A 307 -12.66 -0.05 13.71
CA ARG A 307 -13.26 -1.25 14.33
C ARG A 307 -12.54 -2.56 13.99
N PRO A 308 -12.18 -2.86 12.73
CA PRO A 308 -11.43 -4.09 12.42
C PRO A 308 -10.13 -4.23 13.20
N MET A 309 -9.32 -3.16 13.28
CA MET A 309 -8.04 -3.18 14.00
C MET A 309 -8.22 -3.23 15.51
N LEU A 310 -9.19 -2.47 16.06
CA LEU A 310 -9.53 -2.51 17.49
C LEU A 310 -9.94 -3.91 17.95
N MET A 311 -10.54 -4.70 17.04
CA MET A 311 -10.99 -6.07 17.29
C MET A 311 -10.00 -7.15 16.85
N GLY A 312 -8.80 -6.78 16.39
CA GLY A 312 -7.76 -7.72 15.95
C GLY A 312 -8.09 -8.51 14.68
N GLN A 313 -8.99 -7.99 13.83
CA GLN A 313 -9.33 -8.61 12.55
C GLN A 313 -8.20 -8.40 11.54
N ASN A 314 -8.13 -9.26 10.53
CA ASN A 314 -7.18 -9.10 9.44
C ASN A 314 -7.49 -7.85 8.61
N VAL A 315 -6.51 -6.96 8.51
CA VAL A 315 -6.56 -5.70 7.76
C VAL A 315 -5.40 -5.56 6.77
N ASP A 316 -4.68 -6.63 6.52
CA ASP A 316 -3.49 -6.64 5.66
C ASP A 316 -3.78 -5.91 4.34
N ALA A 317 -4.92 -6.23 3.72
CA ALA A 317 -5.41 -5.62 2.49
C ALA A 317 -5.48 -4.09 2.53
N LEU A 318 -5.98 -3.57 3.62
CA LEU A 318 -6.20 -2.14 3.79
C LEU A 318 -4.87 -1.40 4.02
N LEU A 319 -3.99 -1.98 4.84
CA LEU A 319 -2.67 -1.41 5.13
C LEU A 319 -1.75 -1.49 3.90
N ASP A 320 -1.80 -2.59 3.15
CA ASP A 320 -1.10 -2.71 1.87
C ASP A 320 -1.57 -1.64 0.88
N ALA A 321 -2.88 -1.40 0.77
CA ALA A 321 -3.40 -0.36 -0.11
C ALA A 321 -2.96 1.05 0.33
N ALA A 322 -2.88 1.33 1.63
CA ALA A 322 -2.35 2.59 2.15
C ALA A 322 -0.87 2.75 1.80
N MET A 323 -0.07 1.72 2.05
CA MET A 323 1.37 1.70 1.78
C MET A 323 1.68 1.83 0.28
N ALA A 324 0.93 1.12 -0.58
CA ALA A 324 1.06 1.21 -2.04
C ALA A 324 0.78 2.62 -2.60
N LEU A 325 -0.02 3.40 -1.89
CA LEU A 325 -0.29 4.79 -2.19
C LEU A 325 0.64 5.75 -1.45
N GLY A 326 1.71 5.25 -0.85
CA GLY A 326 2.73 6.05 -0.18
C GLY A 326 2.38 6.56 1.22
N MET A 327 1.29 6.09 1.83
CA MET A 327 1.00 6.41 3.24
C MET A 327 1.84 5.50 4.14
N ASN A 328 3.03 5.93 4.51
CA ASN A 328 3.95 5.15 5.32
C ASN A 328 3.89 5.41 6.82
N THR A 329 3.07 6.37 7.26
CA THR A 329 2.96 6.76 8.67
C THR A 329 1.62 6.31 9.26
N PHE A 330 1.69 5.51 10.33
CA PHE A 330 0.53 4.88 10.97
C PHE A 330 0.36 5.40 12.40
N ASP A 331 -0.80 6.02 12.67
CA ASP A 331 -1.16 6.51 13.99
C ASP A 331 -1.83 5.41 14.80
N CYS A 332 -1.17 4.96 15.86
CA CYS A 332 -1.63 3.94 16.79
C CYS A 332 -1.59 4.46 18.23
N ALA A 333 -2.01 3.65 19.19
CA ALA A 333 -1.85 3.89 20.61
C ALA A 333 -2.04 2.61 21.42
N ARG A 334 -1.40 2.52 22.60
CA ARG A 334 -1.62 1.43 23.56
C ARG A 334 -3.10 1.27 23.92
N GLY A 335 -3.81 2.39 24.01
CA GLY A 335 -5.24 2.45 24.34
C GLY A 335 -6.19 2.06 23.21
N TYR A 336 -5.71 1.69 22.00
CA TYR A 336 -6.56 1.36 20.85
C TYR A 336 -6.83 -0.15 20.73
N GLY A 337 -7.25 -0.79 21.80
CA GLY A 337 -7.63 -2.21 21.80
C GLY A 337 -6.51 -3.11 21.24
N LEU A 338 -6.80 -3.83 20.14
CA LEU A 338 -5.82 -4.71 19.49
C LEU A 338 -5.13 -4.08 18.27
N ALA A 339 -5.22 -2.75 18.08
CA ALA A 339 -4.68 -2.08 16.89
C ALA A 339 -3.15 -2.23 16.76
N GLU A 340 -2.39 -2.11 17.86
CA GLU A 340 -0.94 -2.35 17.84
C GLU A 340 -0.60 -3.79 17.40
N LYS A 341 -1.37 -4.78 17.87
CA LYS A 341 -1.20 -6.18 17.45
C LYS A 341 -1.47 -6.36 15.96
N SER A 342 -2.56 -5.78 15.46
CA SER A 342 -2.91 -5.84 14.03
C SER A 342 -1.83 -5.20 13.16
N LEU A 343 -1.32 -4.02 13.56
CA LEU A 343 -0.26 -3.32 12.85
C LEU A 343 1.06 -4.10 12.90
N GLY A 344 1.46 -4.60 14.07
CA GLY A 344 2.68 -5.38 14.24
C GLY A 344 2.68 -6.67 13.42
N GLN A 345 1.58 -7.43 13.44
CA GLN A 345 1.43 -8.63 12.63
C GLN A 345 1.57 -8.35 11.13
N TRP A 346 0.98 -7.25 10.63
CA TRP A 346 1.12 -6.84 9.25
C TRP A 346 2.58 -6.46 8.92
N ILE A 347 3.25 -5.68 9.77
CA ILE A 347 4.66 -5.28 9.59
C ILE A 347 5.56 -6.52 9.51
N GLN A 348 5.40 -7.48 10.42
CA GLN A 348 6.17 -8.73 10.41
C GLN A 348 5.91 -9.56 9.16
N LYS A 349 4.65 -9.72 8.76
CA LYS A 349 4.29 -10.46 7.53
C LYS A 349 4.85 -9.82 6.26
N ARG A 350 5.07 -8.51 6.23
CA ARG A 350 5.56 -7.76 5.07
C ARG A 350 7.04 -7.43 5.14
N ASN A 351 7.69 -7.74 6.26
CA ASN A 351 9.09 -7.37 6.55
C ASN A 351 9.40 -5.92 6.15
N ASN A 352 8.51 -5.00 6.51
CA ASN A 352 8.56 -3.61 6.03
C ASN A 352 8.80 -2.57 7.14
N ARG A 353 9.32 -2.99 8.30
CA ARG A 353 9.55 -2.12 9.47
C ARG A 353 10.37 -0.86 9.11
N GLU A 354 11.39 -1.02 8.29
CA GLU A 354 12.28 0.09 7.90
C GLU A 354 11.61 1.10 6.96
N ARG A 355 10.49 0.73 6.35
CA ARG A 355 9.72 1.59 5.44
C ARG A 355 8.51 2.25 6.14
N VAL A 356 8.17 1.80 7.35
CA VAL A 356 7.01 2.24 8.10
C VAL A 356 7.43 3.17 9.22
N VAL A 357 6.73 4.30 9.36
CA VAL A 357 6.81 5.21 10.50
C VAL A 357 5.66 4.88 11.45
N ILE A 358 6.00 4.38 12.64
CA ILE A 358 5.03 4.06 13.68
C ILE A 358 4.93 5.22 14.65
N LEU A 359 3.71 5.77 14.79
CA LEU A 359 3.35 6.62 15.92
C LEU A 359 2.53 5.79 16.90
N SER A 360 2.96 5.71 18.16
CA SER A 360 2.16 5.13 19.23
C SER A 360 2.14 6.00 20.47
N LYS A 361 1.23 5.72 21.40
CA LYS A 361 0.95 6.59 22.55
C LYS A 361 0.73 5.77 23.82
N CYS A 362 1.18 6.31 24.96
CA CYS A 362 0.92 5.78 26.31
C CYS A 362 0.12 6.75 27.18
N GLY A 363 -0.36 6.27 28.32
CA GLY A 363 -0.99 7.13 29.33
C GLY A 363 -2.36 7.68 28.89
N ASN A 364 -3.21 6.84 28.33
CA ASN A 364 -4.61 7.22 28.07
C ASN A 364 -5.44 7.14 29.37
N VAL A 365 -6.66 7.66 29.33
CA VAL A 365 -7.62 7.47 30.43
C VAL A 365 -7.83 5.98 30.70
N ASN A 366 -7.87 5.61 31.97
CA ASN A 366 -8.15 4.25 32.39
C ASN A 366 -9.68 3.95 32.29
N MET A 367 -10.09 2.72 32.63
CA MET A 367 -11.51 2.31 32.60
C MET A 367 -12.40 3.11 33.58
N ARG A 368 -11.81 3.85 34.53
CA ARG A 368 -12.53 4.73 35.46
C ARG A 368 -12.61 6.17 34.95
N GLY A 369 -12.02 6.48 33.78
CA GLY A 369 -11.94 7.84 33.24
C GLY A 369 -10.85 8.71 33.87
N GLU A 370 -9.93 8.11 34.64
CA GLU A 370 -8.85 8.81 35.31
C GLU A 370 -7.60 8.83 34.42
N VAL A 371 -6.88 9.93 34.42
CA VAL A 371 -5.55 10.07 33.84
C VAL A 371 -4.50 9.73 34.90
N CYS A 372 -3.54 8.89 34.54
CA CYS A 372 -2.38 8.59 35.36
C CYS A 372 -1.18 8.39 34.42
N VAL A 373 -0.37 9.40 34.26
CA VAL A 373 0.84 9.37 33.45
C VAL A 373 2.04 9.71 34.30
N ASN A 374 2.88 8.72 34.54
CA ASN A 374 4.10 8.84 35.33
C ASN A 374 5.18 7.91 34.76
N ARG A 375 6.40 7.98 35.32
CA ARG A 375 7.53 7.14 34.87
C ARG A 375 7.17 5.66 34.76
N LYS A 376 6.49 5.10 35.74
CA LYS A 376 6.12 3.67 35.76
C LYS A 376 5.19 3.32 34.62
N VAL A 377 4.19 4.15 34.35
CA VAL A 377 3.23 3.95 33.25
C VAL A 377 3.95 4.07 31.91
N ILE A 378 4.76 5.11 31.71
CA ILE A 378 5.51 5.35 30.46
C ILE A 378 6.36 4.13 30.13
N LEU A 379 7.22 3.68 31.04
CA LEU A 379 8.12 2.55 30.80
C LEU A 379 7.36 1.23 30.57
N SER A 380 6.37 0.93 31.43
CA SER A 380 5.59 -0.31 31.31
C SER A 380 4.76 -0.37 30.02
N GLU A 381 4.15 0.73 29.60
CA GLU A 381 3.34 0.76 28.38
C GLU A 381 4.22 0.78 27.13
N LEU A 382 5.38 1.43 27.14
CA LEU A 382 6.36 1.36 26.05
C LEU A 382 6.84 -0.07 25.83
N ASP A 383 7.26 -0.78 26.88
CA ASP A 383 7.72 -2.16 26.75
C ASP A 383 6.62 -3.10 26.22
N LYS A 384 5.36 -2.89 26.67
CA LYS A 384 4.22 -3.64 26.14
C LYS A 384 3.94 -3.32 24.67
N SER A 385 4.05 -2.04 24.28
CA SER A 385 3.84 -1.62 22.89
C SER A 385 4.90 -2.21 21.96
N LEU A 386 6.18 -2.13 22.32
CA LEU A 386 7.29 -2.73 21.59
C LEU A 386 7.07 -4.23 21.38
N LYS A 387 6.74 -4.95 22.46
CA LYS A 387 6.44 -6.38 22.41
C LYS A 387 5.23 -6.68 21.52
N THR A 388 4.16 -5.89 21.61
CA THR A 388 2.91 -6.11 20.86
C THR A 388 3.10 -5.82 19.37
N LEU A 389 3.85 -4.77 19.04
CA LEU A 389 4.22 -4.40 17.68
C LEU A 389 5.28 -5.33 17.07
N GLY A 390 6.05 -6.05 17.91
CA GLY A 390 7.15 -6.90 17.46
C GLY A 390 8.32 -6.11 16.87
N THR A 391 8.69 -5.00 17.52
CA THR A 391 9.75 -4.09 17.07
C THR A 391 10.58 -3.61 18.25
N ASP A 392 11.84 -3.26 18.02
CA ASP A 392 12.75 -2.77 19.05
C ASP A 392 12.60 -1.27 19.31
N TYR A 393 11.95 -0.54 18.39
CA TYR A 393 11.76 0.90 18.51
C TYR A 393 10.43 1.39 17.94
N ILE A 394 9.96 2.54 18.43
CA ILE A 394 8.85 3.32 17.89
C ILE A 394 9.40 4.62 17.32
N ASP A 395 8.95 5.04 16.12
CA ASP A 395 9.47 6.25 15.48
C ASP A 395 8.99 7.51 16.20
N ILE A 396 7.70 7.60 16.53
CA ILE A 396 7.09 8.73 17.24
C ILE A 396 6.33 8.20 18.46
N TYR A 397 6.75 8.57 19.67
CA TYR A 397 6.10 8.13 20.90
C TYR A 397 5.51 9.31 21.66
N LEU A 398 4.20 9.27 21.91
CA LEU A 398 3.49 10.39 22.54
C LEU A 398 2.94 10.02 23.92
N LEU A 399 2.96 10.98 24.84
CA LEU A 399 2.06 10.95 26.00
C LEU A 399 0.64 11.25 25.50
N HIS A 400 -0.33 10.35 25.75
CA HIS A 400 -1.68 10.45 25.21
C HIS A 400 -2.53 11.52 25.91
N ARG A 401 -2.21 11.79 27.18
CA ARG A 401 -2.84 12.79 28.05
C ARG A 401 -1.78 13.52 28.87
N ASP A 402 -2.11 14.72 29.31
CA ASP A 402 -1.36 15.38 30.38
C ASP A 402 -1.82 14.85 31.76
N ASP A 403 -0.91 14.72 32.69
CA ASP A 403 -1.20 14.50 34.11
C ASP A 403 -0.56 15.62 34.92
N PRO A 404 -1.31 16.69 35.26
CA PRO A 404 -0.77 17.84 35.98
C PRO A 404 -0.21 17.51 37.38
N LYS A 405 -0.50 16.29 37.89
CA LYS A 405 0.04 15.83 39.19
C LYS A 405 1.47 15.31 39.05
N THR A 406 1.90 14.97 37.85
CA THR A 406 3.26 14.49 37.59
C THR A 406 4.15 15.66 37.20
N PRO A 407 5.31 15.83 37.87
CA PRO A 407 6.25 16.90 37.54
C PRO A 407 6.77 16.80 36.09
N ILE A 408 7.01 17.94 35.46
CA ILE A 408 7.61 18.03 34.11
C ILE A 408 8.95 17.30 34.06
N SER A 409 9.79 17.41 35.10
CA SER A 409 11.07 16.73 35.20
C SER A 409 10.93 15.22 34.98
N GLU A 410 9.94 14.58 35.60
CA GLU A 410 9.73 13.15 35.50
C GLU A 410 9.39 12.71 34.07
N PHE A 411 8.58 13.48 33.33
CA PHE A 411 8.28 13.22 31.93
C PHE A 411 9.53 13.35 31.06
N MET A 412 10.24 14.49 31.19
CA MET A 412 11.37 14.80 30.31
C MET A 412 12.53 13.85 30.55
N GLU A 413 12.88 13.54 31.76
CA GLU A 413 13.94 12.61 32.13
C GLU A 413 13.61 11.19 31.65
N THR A 414 12.36 10.73 31.87
CA THR A 414 11.93 9.37 31.46
C THR A 414 11.95 9.19 29.94
N LEU A 415 11.45 10.17 29.18
CA LEU A 415 11.40 10.07 27.72
C LEU A 415 12.80 10.17 27.10
N ASN A 416 13.67 11.02 27.64
CA ASN A 416 15.08 11.08 27.23
C ASN A 416 15.82 9.76 27.51
N GLU A 417 15.57 9.13 28.66
CA GLU A 417 16.09 7.79 28.95
C GLU A 417 15.62 6.76 27.93
N CYS A 418 14.33 6.74 27.59
CA CYS A 418 13.78 5.84 26.56
C CYS A 418 14.42 6.07 25.19
N LYS A 419 14.66 7.33 24.81
CA LYS A 419 15.34 7.69 23.57
C LYS A 419 16.80 7.27 23.57
N LYS A 420 17.53 7.55 24.65
CA LYS A 420 18.93 7.12 24.82
C LYS A 420 19.08 5.59 24.79
N ALA A 421 18.07 4.85 25.26
CA ALA A 421 18.02 3.40 25.16
C ALA A 421 17.65 2.90 23.75
N GLY A 422 17.41 3.78 22.76
CA GLY A 422 17.05 3.45 21.39
C GLY A 422 15.62 2.94 21.18
N LYS A 423 14.80 2.93 22.24
CA LYS A 423 13.40 2.42 22.21
C LYS A 423 12.43 3.36 21.48
N ILE A 424 12.74 4.65 21.40
CA ILE A 424 11.96 5.66 20.67
C ILE A 424 12.90 6.57 19.88
N ARG A 425 12.46 7.04 18.70
CA ARG A 425 13.28 7.97 17.90
C ARG A 425 13.02 9.43 18.26
N VAL A 426 11.74 9.82 18.28
CA VAL A 426 11.30 11.13 18.76
C VAL A 426 10.13 10.95 19.70
N PHE A 427 9.89 11.94 20.54
CA PHE A 427 8.77 11.91 21.47
C PHE A 427 8.05 13.25 21.51
N GLY A 428 6.82 13.22 22.00
CA GLY A 428 5.96 14.38 22.09
C GLY A 428 4.72 14.09 22.91
N VAL A 429 3.67 14.85 22.63
CA VAL A 429 2.46 14.84 23.44
C VAL A 429 1.19 14.82 22.59
N SER A 430 0.11 14.36 23.18
CA SER A 430 -1.24 14.51 22.67
C SER A 430 -2.12 15.08 23.77
N ASN A 431 -3.00 16.01 23.43
CA ASN A 431 -3.88 16.67 24.40
C ASN A 431 -3.14 17.44 25.51
N TRP A 432 -2.06 18.10 25.16
CA TRP A 432 -1.37 19.07 26.00
C TRP A 432 -1.60 20.48 25.47
N THR A 433 -1.71 21.46 26.37
CA THR A 433 -1.77 22.87 25.97
C THR A 433 -0.40 23.35 25.48
N HIS A 434 -0.37 24.37 24.64
CA HIS A 434 0.88 24.92 24.12
C HIS A 434 1.75 25.54 25.22
N GLU A 435 1.14 26.13 26.28
CA GLU A 435 1.84 26.66 27.44
C GLU A 435 2.57 25.52 28.18
N ARG A 436 1.90 24.39 28.37
CA ARG A 436 2.47 23.24 29.06
C ARG A 436 3.60 22.60 28.28
N ILE A 437 3.48 22.58 26.92
CA ILE A 437 4.56 22.15 26.03
C ILE A 437 5.76 23.11 26.13
N ALA A 438 5.51 24.42 26.13
CA ALA A 438 6.57 25.42 26.24
C ALA A 438 7.30 25.33 27.61
N GLU A 439 6.57 25.05 28.69
CA GLU A 439 7.15 24.79 30.01
C GLU A 439 8.09 23.59 30.00
N ALA A 440 7.62 22.47 29.40
CA ALA A 440 8.40 21.25 29.29
C ALA A 440 9.67 21.43 28.46
N ASN A 441 9.56 22.11 27.32
CA ASN A 441 10.69 22.34 26.41
C ASN A 441 11.72 23.30 27.04
N ARG A 442 11.27 24.29 27.85
CA ARG A 442 12.17 25.13 28.61
C ARG A 442 12.93 24.33 29.67
N TYR A 443 12.22 23.48 30.45
CA TYR A 443 12.87 22.59 31.41
C TYR A 443 13.94 21.72 30.74
N ALA A 444 13.60 21.13 29.57
CA ALA A 444 14.54 20.31 28.84
C ALA A 444 15.81 21.08 28.43
N ALA A 445 15.66 22.31 27.93
CA ALA A 445 16.78 23.16 27.52
C ALA A 445 17.67 23.55 28.73
N GLU A 446 17.09 23.78 29.90
CA GLU A 446 17.81 24.11 31.13
C GLU A 446 18.58 22.91 31.71
N HIS A 447 18.27 21.66 31.29
CA HIS A 447 18.86 20.43 31.83
C HIS A 447 19.58 19.59 30.79
N ASP A 448 19.96 20.16 29.63
CA ASP A 448 20.62 19.46 28.53
C ASP A 448 19.85 18.20 28.04
N LEU A 449 18.52 18.27 28.06
CA LEU A 449 17.61 17.25 27.59
C LEU A 449 16.98 17.66 26.26
N GLU A 450 16.53 16.67 25.47
CA GLU A 450 15.71 16.95 24.31
C GLU A 450 14.27 17.28 24.73
N GLY A 451 13.66 18.27 24.07
CA GLY A 451 12.28 18.67 24.27
C GLY A 451 11.29 17.87 23.47
N PHE A 452 10.00 18.14 23.65
CA PHE A 452 8.95 17.60 22.79
C PHE A 452 9.11 18.11 21.36
N THR A 453 9.11 17.19 20.40
CA THR A 453 9.31 17.48 18.97
C THR A 453 8.00 17.53 18.21
N VAL A 454 6.95 16.89 18.71
CA VAL A 454 5.67 16.67 18.01
C VAL A 454 4.52 16.87 18.98
N SER A 455 3.45 17.50 18.50
CA SER A 455 2.18 17.63 19.25
C SER A 455 1.00 17.06 18.47
N SER A 456 0.05 16.42 19.15
CA SER A 456 -1.16 15.86 18.54
C SER A 456 -2.42 16.36 19.25
N PRO A 457 -2.85 17.60 18.99
CA PRO A 457 -4.14 18.14 19.43
C PRO A 457 -5.26 17.77 18.44
N ASN A 458 -6.52 17.99 18.82
CA ASN A 458 -7.60 18.07 17.85
C ASN A 458 -7.44 19.31 16.97
N TYR A 459 -7.50 19.11 15.64
CA TYR A 459 -7.59 20.19 14.66
C TYR A 459 -8.33 19.77 13.41
N GLY A 460 -9.22 20.62 12.91
CA GLY A 460 -9.97 20.43 11.69
C GLY A 460 -11.01 21.55 11.48
N LEU A 461 -11.77 21.45 10.42
CA LEU A 461 -12.80 22.41 10.05
C LEU A 461 -13.92 22.51 11.11
N ALA A 462 -14.30 21.39 11.75
CA ALA A 462 -15.29 21.44 12.83
C ALA A 462 -14.70 22.03 14.11
N ARG A 463 -15.46 22.89 14.77
CA ARG A 463 -15.21 23.29 16.14
C ARG A 463 -15.57 22.16 17.10
N GLN A 464 -14.65 21.77 18.00
CA GLN A 464 -14.92 20.83 19.06
C GLN A 464 -15.59 21.54 20.25
N VAL A 465 -16.90 21.40 20.38
CA VAL A 465 -17.70 22.14 21.37
C VAL A 465 -17.69 21.52 22.77
N ARG A 466 -17.37 20.24 22.87
CA ARG A 466 -17.23 19.50 24.14
C ARG A 466 -16.18 18.40 23.97
N ASP A 467 -15.54 18.02 25.08
CA ASP A 467 -14.63 16.87 25.07
C ASP A 467 -15.38 15.56 24.73
N PRO A 468 -15.05 14.90 23.59
CA PRO A 468 -15.75 13.71 23.16
C PRO A 468 -15.53 12.49 24.06
N TRP A 469 -14.35 12.36 24.67
CA TRP A 469 -13.93 11.12 25.33
C TRP A 469 -13.63 11.26 26.83
N GLY A 470 -13.55 12.48 27.35
CA GLY A 470 -13.06 12.76 28.71
C GLY A 470 -11.52 12.79 28.80
N GLY A 471 -11.02 13.17 29.96
CA GLY A 471 -9.57 13.28 30.19
C GLY A 471 -8.93 14.49 29.53
N GLU A 472 -9.69 15.59 29.41
CA GLU A 472 -9.21 16.90 28.95
C GLU A 472 -8.61 16.87 27.53
N CYS A 473 -9.46 16.58 26.54
CA CYS A 473 -9.07 16.68 25.13
C CYS A 473 -8.78 18.13 24.73
N VAL A 474 -7.59 18.37 24.23
CA VAL A 474 -7.16 19.70 23.75
C VAL A 474 -7.47 19.85 22.27
N THR A 475 -8.12 20.97 21.94
CA THR A 475 -8.39 21.38 20.55
C THR A 475 -7.69 22.70 20.25
N VAL A 476 -7.30 22.85 18.99
CA VAL A 476 -6.83 24.14 18.44
C VAL A 476 -7.74 24.62 17.30
N SER A 477 -8.93 23.97 17.13
CA SER A 477 -9.98 24.40 16.21
C SER A 477 -10.83 25.51 16.84
N GLY A 478 -11.33 26.40 16.01
CA GLY A 478 -12.20 27.50 16.42
C GLY A 478 -11.44 28.80 16.74
N PRO A 479 -12.13 29.95 16.72
CA PRO A 479 -11.53 31.27 16.88
C PRO A 479 -10.90 31.47 18.28
N GLU A 480 -11.46 30.84 19.31
CA GLU A 480 -10.98 30.90 20.70
C GLU A 480 -9.58 30.33 20.90
N HIS A 481 -9.08 29.54 19.98
CA HIS A 481 -7.76 28.92 20.01
C HIS A 481 -6.73 29.58 19.07
N ALA A 482 -6.99 30.81 18.61
CA ALA A 482 -6.11 31.55 17.70
C ALA A 482 -4.68 31.68 18.25
N GLN A 483 -4.53 32.00 19.55
CA GLN A 483 -3.23 32.11 20.20
C GLN A 483 -2.43 30.80 20.19
N ALA A 484 -3.09 29.68 20.41
CA ALA A 484 -2.44 28.36 20.31
C ALA A 484 -1.94 28.09 18.88
N ARG A 485 -2.76 28.40 17.85
CA ARG A 485 -2.36 28.25 16.46
C ARG A 485 -1.20 29.19 16.07
N GLU A 486 -1.19 30.41 16.55
CA GLU A 486 -0.07 31.34 16.37
C GLU A 486 1.22 30.76 16.97
N TRP A 487 1.16 30.28 18.21
CA TRP A 487 2.30 29.64 18.85
C TRP A 487 2.84 28.45 18.04
N TYR A 488 1.96 27.55 17.51
CA TYR A 488 2.38 26.43 16.66
C TYR A 488 2.96 26.93 15.33
N THR A 489 2.44 28.01 14.77
CA THR A 489 2.94 28.63 13.54
C THR A 489 4.36 29.18 13.74
N ASP A 490 4.59 29.90 14.84
CA ASP A 490 5.89 30.51 15.14
C ASP A 490 6.96 29.46 15.45
N ASN A 491 6.59 28.40 16.15
CA ASN A 491 7.52 27.33 16.53
C ASN A 491 7.69 26.26 15.45
N GLN A 492 6.86 26.24 14.41
CA GLN A 492 6.84 25.22 13.36
C GLN A 492 6.86 23.76 13.88
N MET A 493 6.41 23.55 15.11
CA MET A 493 6.28 22.22 15.69
C MET A 493 5.31 21.38 14.88
N PRO A 494 5.66 20.13 14.48
CA PRO A 494 4.75 19.21 13.82
C PRO A 494 3.46 19.00 14.61
N VAL A 495 2.32 19.35 13.99
CA VAL A 495 0.96 19.22 14.56
C VAL A 495 0.26 18.05 13.87
N ILE A 496 0.15 16.92 14.57
CA ILE A 496 -0.56 15.73 14.08
C ILE A 496 -2.03 15.84 14.48
N ALA A 497 -2.82 16.41 13.57
CA ALA A 497 -4.24 16.70 13.78
C ALA A 497 -5.06 15.41 13.84
N TYR A 498 -5.56 15.03 15.03
CA TYR A 498 -6.52 13.94 15.12
C TYR A 498 -7.96 14.43 14.88
N SER A 499 -8.86 13.51 14.51
CA SER A 499 -10.26 13.80 14.15
C SER A 499 -10.39 14.89 13.07
N SER A 500 -9.49 14.94 12.10
CA SER A 500 -9.46 15.90 11.00
C SER A 500 -10.77 15.97 10.20
N LEU A 501 -11.59 14.91 10.21
CA LEU A 501 -12.94 14.84 9.62
C LEU A 501 -14.04 14.85 10.70
N ALA A 502 -13.75 15.31 11.92
CA ALA A 502 -14.69 15.41 13.02
C ALA A 502 -15.50 14.10 13.25
N ARG A 503 -14.81 12.95 13.32
CA ARG A 503 -15.41 11.62 13.50
C ARG A 503 -16.48 11.27 12.46
N GLY A 504 -16.30 11.77 11.24
CA GLY A 504 -17.21 11.51 10.13
C GLY A 504 -18.30 12.57 9.96
N PHE A 505 -18.25 13.69 10.68
CA PHE A 505 -19.15 14.82 10.47
C PHE A 505 -19.06 15.31 9.02
N PHE A 506 -17.86 15.45 8.46
CA PHE A 506 -17.62 15.81 7.07
C PHE A 506 -17.52 14.59 6.13
N SER A 507 -18.16 13.47 6.46
CA SER A 507 -18.11 12.25 5.61
C SER A 507 -19.03 12.28 4.39
N GLY A 508 -19.90 13.29 4.27
CA GLY A 508 -20.93 13.37 3.24
C GLY A 508 -22.11 12.40 3.41
N LYS A 509 -22.24 11.75 4.57
CA LYS A 509 -23.32 10.79 4.87
C LYS A 509 -24.64 11.44 5.24
N PHE A 510 -24.64 12.71 5.55
CA PHE A 510 -25.82 13.56 5.80
C PHE A 510 -25.56 14.95 5.23
N LYS A 511 -26.58 15.76 5.16
CA LYS A 511 -26.54 17.12 4.60
C LYS A 511 -26.65 18.17 5.70
N SER A 512 -26.19 19.38 5.43
CA SER A 512 -26.18 20.51 6.37
C SER A 512 -27.56 20.94 6.86
N PHE A 513 -28.61 20.62 6.14
CA PHE A 513 -30.01 20.87 6.54
C PHE A 513 -30.65 19.71 7.33
N ASP A 514 -29.97 18.55 7.48
CA ASP A 514 -30.52 17.35 8.10
C ASP A 514 -29.86 17.07 9.46
N TYR A 515 -30.21 17.89 10.46
CA TYR A 515 -29.68 17.74 11.82
C TYR A 515 -30.06 16.38 12.46
N GLU A 516 -31.26 15.87 12.21
CA GLU A 516 -31.71 14.59 12.74
C GLU A 516 -31.02 13.40 12.03
N GLY A 517 -30.72 13.54 10.72
CA GLY A 517 -29.87 12.58 10.01
C GLY A 517 -28.45 12.54 10.56
N ALA A 518 -27.89 13.70 10.90
CA ALA A 518 -26.57 13.77 11.56
C ALA A 518 -26.55 13.00 12.88
N LYS A 519 -27.58 13.13 13.74
CA LYS A 519 -27.71 12.35 14.99
C LYS A 519 -27.72 10.84 14.75
N LYS A 520 -28.33 10.36 13.67
CA LYS A 520 -28.39 8.93 13.35
C LYS A 520 -27.08 8.37 12.83
N VAL A 521 -26.26 9.21 12.17
CA VAL A 521 -25.01 8.81 11.53
C VAL A 521 -23.82 8.90 12.48
N LEU A 522 -23.77 9.94 13.33
CA LEU A 522 -22.69 10.18 14.26
C LEU A 522 -22.78 9.28 15.48
N ASP A 523 -21.64 8.72 15.90
CA ASP A 523 -21.55 8.05 17.19
C ASP A 523 -21.66 9.03 18.37
N GLY A 524 -21.78 8.52 19.60
CA GLY A 524 -21.95 9.36 20.77
C GLY A 524 -20.84 10.39 20.98
N ALA A 525 -19.59 10.05 20.65
CA ALA A 525 -18.46 10.99 20.73
C ALA A 525 -18.54 12.06 19.62
N GLY A 526 -18.94 11.68 18.42
CA GLY A 526 -19.19 12.61 17.32
C GLY A 526 -20.31 13.59 17.60
N GLN A 527 -21.42 13.12 18.15
CA GLN A 527 -22.53 13.98 18.58
C GLN A 527 -22.11 14.94 19.69
N LYS A 528 -21.47 14.40 20.74
CA LYS A 528 -21.03 15.21 21.90
C LYS A 528 -20.01 16.29 21.51
N GLY A 529 -19.06 15.93 20.66
CA GLY A 529 -17.93 16.81 20.32
C GLY A 529 -18.23 17.81 19.22
N TYR A 530 -19.08 17.45 18.23
CA TYR A 530 -19.14 18.20 16.98
C TYR A 530 -20.56 18.57 16.49
N LEU A 531 -21.61 17.96 17.03
CA LEU A 531 -22.97 18.25 16.54
C LEU A 531 -23.49 19.52 17.19
N CYS A 532 -23.41 20.63 16.46
CA CYS A 532 -23.95 21.94 16.79
C CYS A 532 -24.31 22.72 15.52
N GLU A 533 -25.10 23.78 15.67
CA GLU A 533 -25.53 24.61 14.54
C GLU A 533 -24.37 25.24 13.79
N GLU A 534 -23.36 25.76 14.48
CA GLU A 534 -22.17 26.32 13.87
C GLU A 534 -21.48 25.32 12.93
N ASN A 535 -21.28 24.08 13.36
CA ASN A 535 -20.69 23.05 12.51
C ASN A 535 -21.62 22.63 11.36
N MET A 536 -22.94 22.70 11.51
CA MET A 536 -23.89 22.49 10.40
C MET A 536 -23.76 23.63 9.36
N ARG A 537 -23.52 24.89 9.77
CA ARG A 537 -23.21 25.98 8.84
C ARG A 537 -21.88 25.74 8.12
N ARG A 538 -20.81 25.39 8.85
CA ARG A 538 -19.52 25.03 8.24
C ARG A 538 -19.64 23.85 7.26
N LEU A 539 -20.52 22.90 7.54
CA LEU A 539 -20.84 21.82 6.60
C LEU A 539 -21.51 22.34 5.33
N ARG A 540 -22.43 23.32 5.43
CA ARG A 540 -23.07 23.97 4.27
C ARG A 540 -22.03 24.65 3.39
N ASN A 541 -21.13 25.45 3.98
CA ASN A 541 -20.07 26.13 3.24
C ASN A 541 -19.12 25.11 2.57
N ALA A 542 -18.84 23.98 3.24
CA ALA A 542 -18.05 22.90 2.67
C ALA A 542 -18.78 22.15 1.55
N GLU A 543 -20.10 22.00 1.61
CA GLU A 543 -20.92 21.43 0.53
C GLU A 543 -20.88 22.32 -0.72
N GLU A 544 -21.05 23.64 -0.58
CA GLU A 544 -20.96 24.60 -1.67
C GLU A 544 -19.57 24.60 -2.33
N MET A 545 -18.52 24.62 -1.51
CA MET A 545 -17.15 24.55 -2.03
C MET A 545 -16.87 23.20 -2.71
N ALA A 546 -17.41 22.10 -2.19
CA ALA A 546 -17.26 20.78 -2.78
C ALA A 546 -17.93 20.68 -4.16
N GLU A 547 -19.08 21.32 -4.37
CA GLU A 547 -19.73 21.45 -5.68
C GLU A 547 -18.87 22.26 -6.65
N THR A 548 -18.36 23.42 -6.22
CA THR A 548 -17.47 24.28 -7.02
C THR A 548 -16.22 23.52 -7.49
N TYR A 549 -15.60 22.75 -6.61
CA TYR A 549 -14.39 21.98 -6.91
C TYR A 549 -14.64 20.59 -7.49
N GLN A 550 -15.90 20.19 -7.67
CA GLN A 550 -16.30 18.85 -8.13
C GLN A 550 -15.62 17.75 -7.31
N THR A 551 -15.65 17.89 -5.99
CA THR A 551 -14.99 16.98 -5.04
C THR A 551 -15.92 16.60 -3.89
N SER A 552 -15.43 15.87 -2.89
CA SER A 552 -16.22 15.51 -1.72
C SER A 552 -16.05 16.52 -0.58
N VAL A 553 -17.06 16.63 0.29
CA VAL A 553 -16.97 17.40 1.53
C VAL A 553 -15.79 16.95 2.41
N ALA A 554 -15.50 15.64 2.42
CA ALA A 554 -14.35 15.09 3.15
C ALA A 554 -13.02 15.62 2.59
N ASP A 555 -12.92 15.78 1.26
CA ASP A 555 -11.72 16.35 0.63
C ASP A 555 -11.55 17.83 1.01
N ILE A 556 -12.63 18.60 1.06
CA ILE A 556 -12.59 20.01 1.53
C ILE A 556 -12.12 20.09 2.97
N ALA A 557 -12.65 19.24 3.86
CA ALA A 557 -12.24 19.22 5.27
C ALA A 557 -10.76 18.81 5.47
N LEU A 558 -10.23 17.94 4.63
CA LEU A 558 -8.79 17.61 4.65
C LEU A 558 -7.95 18.77 4.10
N ARG A 559 -8.36 19.37 2.98
CA ARG A 559 -7.68 20.54 2.39
C ARG A 559 -7.60 21.71 3.37
N TYR A 560 -8.63 21.91 4.21
CA TYR A 560 -8.62 22.88 5.30
C TYR A 560 -7.46 22.64 6.26
N VAL A 561 -7.24 21.39 6.73
CA VAL A 561 -6.13 21.08 7.64
C VAL A 561 -4.78 21.42 7.03
N PHE A 562 -4.57 21.10 5.75
CA PHE A 562 -3.32 21.38 5.05
C PHE A 562 -3.16 22.84 4.59
N GLY A 563 -4.23 23.64 4.60
CA GLY A 563 -4.20 25.07 4.33
C GLY A 563 -3.76 25.94 5.52
N SER A 564 -3.56 25.33 6.70
CA SER A 564 -3.08 26.01 7.89
C SER A 564 -1.65 26.51 7.73
N SER A 565 -1.31 27.62 8.38
CA SER A 565 0.07 28.10 8.53
C SER A 565 0.92 27.26 9.49
N MET A 566 0.29 26.46 10.35
CA MET A 566 0.98 25.49 11.21
C MET A 566 1.61 24.37 10.39
N ASN A 567 2.64 23.73 10.91
CA ASN A 567 3.24 22.55 10.31
C ASN A 567 2.35 21.29 10.51
N THR A 568 1.24 21.22 9.78
CA THR A 568 0.18 20.25 9.99
C THR A 568 0.39 18.91 9.29
N PHE A 569 -0.06 17.88 9.98
CA PHE A 569 -0.26 16.52 9.50
C PHE A 569 -1.71 16.13 9.81
N ALA A 570 -2.35 15.32 8.98
CA ALA A 570 -3.72 14.89 9.23
C ALA A 570 -3.80 13.39 9.47
N VAL A 571 -4.44 13.00 10.58
CA VAL A 571 -4.81 11.60 10.82
C VAL A 571 -6.16 11.35 10.17
N MET A 572 -6.21 10.42 9.21
CA MET A 572 -7.45 9.97 8.59
C MET A 572 -7.61 8.47 8.75
N SER A 573 -8.83 8.01 8.86
CA SER A 573 -9.16 6.60 9.01
C SER A 573 -10.24 6.19 8.01
N THR A 574 -10.07 5.02 7.41
CA THR A 574 -11.10 4.42 6.55
C THR A 574 -11.02 2.90 6.60
N THR A 575 -12.16 2.23 6.45
CA THR A 575 -12.23 0.79 6.18
C THR A 575 -12.41 0.47 4.69
N ASN A 576 -12.52 1.51 3.86
CA ASN A 576 -12.70 1.39 2.42
C ASN A 576 -11.48 1.94 1.66
N PRO A 577 -10.61 1.09 1.10
CA PRO A 577 -9.40 1.53 0.40
C PRO A 577 -9.69 2.40 -0.83
N LYS A 578 -10.89 2.34 -1.40
CA LYS A 578 -11.28 3.19 -2.55
C LYS A 578 -11.30 4.69 -2.23
N ARG A 579 -11.32 5.06 -0.94
CA ARG A 579 -11.29 6.47 -0.49
C ARG A 579 -9.87 7.04 -0.40
N LEU A 580 -8.86 6.19 -0.25
CA LEU A 580 -7.47 6.62 -0.06
C LEU A 580 -6.96 7.56 -1.17
N PRO A 581 -7.18 7.28 -2.47
CA PRO A 581 -6.71 8.19 -3.53
C PRO A 581 -7.30 9.60 -3.48
N GLY A 582 -8.59 9.73 -3.10
CA GLY A 582 -9.23 11.04 -2.89
C GLY A 582 -8.59 11.80 -1.75
N ASN A 583 -8.43 11.15 -0.59
CA ASN A 583 -7.79 11.76 0.58
C ASN A 583 -6.35 12.20 0.30
N ILE A 584 -5.58 11.40 -0.45
CA ILE A 584 -4.21 11.76 -0.86
C ILE A 584 -4.23 12.97 -1.79
N LYS A 585 -5.13 12.99 -2.78
CA LYS A 585 -5.29 14.15 -3.66
C LYS A 585 -5.63 15.41 -2.84
N ALA A 586 -6.54 15.31 -1.89
CA ALA A 586 -6.90 16.41 -0.99
C ALA A 586 -5.70 16.92 -0.19
N SER A 587 -4.84 16.04 0.34
CA SER A 587 -3.64 16.43 1.10
C SER A 587 -2.61 17.23 0.30
N ARG A 588 -2.68 17.21 -1.03
CA ARG A 588 -1.79 17.94 -1.94
C ARG A 588 -2.38 19.26 -2.46
N LEU A 589 -3.59 19.56 -2.11
CA LEU A 589 -4.34 20.72 -2.60
C LEU A 589 -4.84 21.55 -1.40
N PRO A 590 -3.94 22.20 -0.64
CA PRO A 590 -4.35 23.02 0.52
C PRO A 590 -5.28 24.15 0.09
N LEU A 591 -6.16 24.56 0.97
CA LEU A 591 -7.02 25.73 0.75
C LEU A 591 -6.22 27.03 0.96
N SER A 592 -6.59 28.08 0.23
CA SER A 592 -6.10 29.43 0.45
C SER A 592 -6.66 30.04 1.75
N LYS A 593 -6.11 31.16 2.19
CA LYS A 593 -6.61 31.87 3.38
C LYS A 593 -8.05 32.35 3.17
N GLU A 594 -8.37 32.83 1.97
CA GLU A 594 -9.71 33.31 1.58
C GLU A 594 -10.72 32.15 1.64
N GLU A 595 -10.36 30.98 1.13
CA GLU A 595 -11.21 29.78 1.16
C GLU A 595 -11.41 29.27 2.60
N ILE A 596 -10.39 29.32 3.44
CA ILE A 596 -10.50 29.00 4.87
C ILE A 596 -11.44 29.98 5.55
N THR A 597 -11.29 31.27 5.30
CA THR A 597 -12.17 32.30 5.83
C THR A 597 -13.62 32.06 5.42
N PHE A 598 -13.88 31.76 4.15
CA PHE A 598 -15.22 31.40 3.66
C PHE A 598 -15.84 30.23 4.43
N LEU A 599 -15.05 29.16 4.68
CA LEU A 599 -15.54 27.99 5.41
C LEU A 599 -15.87 28.26 6.87
N GLU A 600 -15.20 29.25 7.46
CA GLU A 600 -15.36 29.62 8.88
C GLU A 600 -16.41 30.71 9.10
N GLN A 601 -16.77 31.46 8.04
CA GLN A 601 -17.73 32.55 8.16
C GLN A 601 -19.15 32.07 8.49
N ASP A 602 -19.82 32.82 9.35
CA ASP A 602 -21.26 32.79 9.48
C ASP A 602 -21.86 33.56 8.30
N GLN A 603 -22.35 32.86 7.28
CA GLN A 603 -23.19 33.47 6.25
C GLN A 603 -24.62 33.49 6.80
N ASP A 604 -25.16 34.68 7.01
CA ASP A 604 -26.58 34.93 7.37
C ASP A 604 -27.54 34.49 6.25
#